data_93d024114a0f04051f0c0461c9431a15
#
_entry.id   93d024114a0f04051f0c0461c9431a15
#
_cell.length_a   1.000
_cell.length_b   1.000
_cell.length_c   1.000
_cell.angle_alpha   90.00
_cell.angle_beta   90.00
_cell.angle_gamma   90.00
#
_symmetry.space_group_name_H-M   'P 1'
#
loop_
_entity.id
_entity.type
_entity.pdbx_description
1 polymer ?
#
loop_
_entity_poly.entity_id
_entity_poly.type
_entity_poly.pdbx_seq_one_letter_code
_entity_poly.pdbx_strand_id
1 'polypeptide(L)'
;MQLAKAVYGLTKEFPPDERFGLTSQIRRSAVSIPSNIAEGQGRLSPGEFKQFLSFARGSNYELQTQLELAKAFGFGGCQSIEDAENLSHEVGKMIYALIDSLKTDSKRISDS
;
A
#
# COMPACT_ATOMS: atom_id res chain seq x y z
N MET A 1 -7.46 0.96 5.04
CA MET A 1 -8.78 0.74 4.42
C MET A 1 -9.29 1.92 3.59
N GLN A 2 -9.04 3.14 4.03
CA GLN A 2 -9.42 4.32 3.24
C GLN A 2 -8.73 4.34 1.87
N LEU A 3 -7.46 3.93 1.81
CA LEU A 3 -6.72 3.89 0.55
C LEU A 3 -7.35 2.92 -0.44
N ALA A 4 -7.72 1.72 0.01
CA ALA A 4 -8.37 0.73 -0.85
C ALA A 4 -9.71 1.24 -1.37
N LYS A 5 -10.50 1.89 -0.52
CA LYS A 5 -11.78 2.48 -0.92
C LYS A 5 -11.57 3.58 -1.96
N ALA A 6 -10.58 4.45 -1.74
CA ALA A 6 -10.27 5.52 -2.68
C ALA A 6 -9.87 4.96 -4.04
N VAL A 7 -9.06 3.91 -4.05
CA VAL A 7 -8.61 3.25 -5.28
C VAL A 7 -9.78 2.61 -6.03
N TYR A 8 -10.66 1.91 -5.32
CA TYR A 8 -11.83 1.31 -5.96
C TYR A 8 -12.76 2.38 -6.54
N GLY A 9 -12.91 3.51 -5.82
CA GLY A 9 -13.73 4.63 -6.31
C GLY A 9 -13.16 5.24 -7.58
N LEU A 10 -11.87 5.56 -7.58
CA LEU A 10 -11.25 6.21 -8.73
C LEU A 10 -11.14 5.28 -9.94
N THR A 11 -10.93 3.98 -9.73
CA THR A 11 -10.78 3.04 -10.85
C THR A 11 -12.10 2.72 -11.55
N LYS A 12 -13.23 3.04 -10.96
CA LYS A 12 -14.52 2.97 -11.65
C LYS A 12 -14.57 3.91 -12.85
N GLU A 13 -13.79 4.99 -12.80
CA GLU A 13 -13.70 5.99 -13.88
C GLU A 13 -12.68 5.60 -14.96
N PHE A 14 -11.96 4.50 -14.77
CA PHE A 14 -10.96 4.03 -15.74
C PHE A 14 -11.66 3.45 -16.97
N PRO A 15 -10.99 3.49 -18.15
CA PRO A 15 -11.54 2.88 -19.36
C PRO A 15 -11.85 1.40 -19.14
N PRO A 16 -12.99 0.90 -19.66
CA PRO A 16 -13.33 -0.52 -19.54
C PRO A 16 -12.27 -1.47 -20.09
N ASP A 17 -11.49 -1.01 -21.07
CA ASP A 17 -10.39 -1.80 -21.66
C ASP A 17 -9.29 -2.11 -20.67
N GLU A 18 -9.19 -1.32 -19.59
CA GLU A 18 -8.16 -1.50 -18.56
C GLU A 18 -8.60 -2.44 -17.43
N ARG A 19 -9.78 -3.02 -17.55
CA ARG A 19 -10.35 -3.90 -16.51
C ARG A 19 -9.39 -5.01 -16.09
N PHE A 20 -8.70 -5.63 -17.05
CA PHE A 20 -7.72 -6.70 -16.77
C PHE A 20 -6.27 -6.21 -16.81
N GLY A 21 -6.06 -4.93 -17.07
CA GLY A 21 -4.75 -4.30 -17.06
C GLY A 21 -4.52 -3.46 -15.83
N LEU A 22 -4.38 -2.14 -16.02
CA LEU A 22 -4.01 -1.21 -14.94
C LEU A 22 -5.03 -1.19 -13.80
N THR A 23 -6.33 -1.23 -14.12
CA THR A 23 -7.39 -1.28 -13.09
C THR A 23 -7.17 -2.45 -12.13
N SER A 24 -6.97 -3.65 -12.68
CA SER A 24 -6.76 -4.87 -11.90
C SER A 24 -5.50 -4.76 -11.04
N GLN A 25 -4.40 -4.26 -11.61
CA GLN A 25 -3.13 -4.13 -10.92
C GLN A 25 -3.19 -3.13 -9.77
N ILE A 26 -3.82 -1.98 -9.99
CA ILE A 26 -3.96 -0.94 -8.96
C ILE A 26 -4.78 -1.47 -7.78
N ARG A 27 -5.89 -2.14 -8.08
CA ARG A 27 -6.74 -2.71 -7.04
C ARG A 27 -6.02 -3.80 -6.25
N ARG A 28 -5.26 -4.65 -6.93
CA ARG A 28 -4.48 -5.71 -6.28
C ARG A 28 -3.43 -5.12 -5.34
N SER A 29 -2.69 -4.11 -5.80
CA SER A 29 -1.68 -3.44 -4.97
C SER A 29 -2.31 -2.80 -3.73
N ALA A 30 -3.44 -2.11 -3.91
CA ALA A 30 -4.11 -1.44 -2.81
C ALA A 30 -4.62 -2.43 -1.74
N VAL A 31 -5.16 -3.58 -2.16
CA VAL A 31 -5.68 -4.60 -1.23
C VAL A 31 -4.53 -5.34 -0.55
N SER A 32 -3.41 -5.55 -1.25
CA SER A 32 -2.29 -6.29 -0.68
C SER A 32 -1.63 -5.56 0.49
N ILE A 33 -1.74 -4.24 0.58
CA ILE A 33 -1.18 -3.47 1.69
C ILE A 33 -1.81 -3.88 3.03
N PRO A 34 -3.12 -3.71 3.23
CA PRO A 34 -3.73 -4.11 4.50
C PRO A 34 -3.69 -5.62 4.72
N SER A 35 -3.74 -6.41 3.66
CA SER A 35 -3.68 -7.86 3.76
C SER A 35 -2.35 -8.33 4.32
N ASN A 36 -1.24 -7.76 3.87
CA ASN A 36 0.09 -8.10 4.38
C ASN A 36 0.28 -7.61 5.81
N ILE A 37 -0.24 -6.45 6.16
CA ILE A 37 -0.16 -5.95 7.54
C ILE A 37 -0.91 -6.89 8.48
N ALA A 38 -2.14 -7.29 8.11
CA ALA A 38 -2.95 -8.21 8.91
C ALA A 38 -2.29 -9.58 9.03
N GLU A 39 -1.75 -10.09 7.93
CA GLU A 39 -1.03 -11.37 7.93
C GLU A 39 0.16 -11.32 8.87
N GLY A 40 0.94 -10.23 8.82
CA GLY A 40 2.09 -10.06 9.68
C GLY A 40 1.73 -9.95 11.16
N GLN A 41 0.62 -9.27 11.48
CA GLN A 41 0.12 -9.17 12.85
C GLN A 41 -0.27 -10.52 13.43
N GLY A 42 -0.70 -11.44 12.58
CA GLY A 42 -1.05 -12.80 12.99
C GLY A 42 0.15 -13.71 13.21
N ARG A 43 1.35 -13.27 12.89
CA ARG A 43 2.57 -14.07 13.10
C ARG A 43 3.06 -13.93 14.53
N LEU A 44 3.79 -14.94 15.00
CA LEU A 44 4.23 -15.03 16.39
C LEU A 44 5.57 -14.33 16.65
N SER A 45 6.32 -13.94 15.61
CA SER A 45 7.62 -13.32 15.81
C SER A 45 7.69 -11.92 15.21
N PRO A 46 8.44 -11.00 15.86
CA PRO A 46 8.67 -9.66 15.30
C PRO A 46 9.36 -9.68 13.95
N GLY A 47 10.24 -10.66 13.71
CA GLY A 47 10.93 -10.81 12.44
C GLY A 47 9.98 -11.11 11.29
N GLU A 48 9.01 -12.00 11.53
CA GLU A 48 7.99 -12.31 10.53
C GLU A 48 7.08 -11.11 10.27
N PHE A 49 6.66 -10.41 11.32
CA PHE A 49 5.85 -9.20 11.17
C PHE A 49 6.60 -8.17 10.33
N LYS A 50 7.88 -7.95 10.61
CA LYS A 50 8.72 -7.02 9.85
C LYS A 50 8.78 -7.41 8.37
N GLN A 51 8.87 -8.71 8.06
CA GLN A 51 8.89 -9.19 6.69
C GLN A 51 7.58 -8.87 5.96
N PHE A 52 6.43 -9.09 6.61
CA PHE A 52 5.13 -8.76 6.01
C PHE A 52 4.93 -7.25 5.86
N LEU A 53 5.47 -6.46 6.78
CA LEU A 53 5.48 -5.01 6.63
C LEU A 53 6.32 -4.57 5.43
N SER A 54 7.42 -5.26 5.15
CA SER A 54 8.23 -5.02 3.96
C SER A 54 7.45 -5.33 2.68
N PHE A 55 6.66 -6.40 2.68
CA PHE A 55 5.78 -6.72 1.55
C PHE A 55 4.73 -5.64 1.34
N ALA A 56 4.11 -5.16 2.43
CA ALA A 56 3.14 -4.07 2.37
C ALA A 56 3.78 -2.80 1.82
N ARG A 57 5.00 -2.49 2.23
CA ARG A 57 5.76 -1.34 1.74
C ARG A 57 6.00 -1.45 0.24
N GLY A 58 6.41 -2.63 -0.24
CA GLY A 58 6.61 -2.88 -1.66
C GLY A 58 5.33 -2.69 -2.46
N SER A 59 4.21 -3.20 -1.95
CA SER A 59 2.90 -3.01 -2.58
C SER A 59 2.51 -1.53 -2.66
N ASN A 60 2.85 -0.76 -1.63
CA ASN A 60 2.55 0.67 -1.60
C ASN A 60 3.38 1.43 -2.64
N TYR A 61 4.65 1.11 -2.79
CA TYR A 61 5.48 1.71 -3.84
C TYR A 61 4.99 1.33 -5.24
N GLU A 62 4.59 0.09 -5.42
CA GLU A 62 4.01 -0.38 -6.67
C GLU A 62 2.73 0.39 -7.00
N LEU A 63 1.88 0.59 -6.00
CA LEU A 63 0.66 1.39 -6.16
C LEU A 63 0.99 2.82 -6.58
N GLN A 64 1.98 3.45 -5.97
CA GLN A 64 2.39 4.81 -6.32
C GLN A 64 2.81 4.91 -7.78
N THR A 65 3.59 3.93 -8.25
CA THR A 65 4.00 3.88 -9.65
C THR A 65 2.79 3.74 -10.58
N GLN A 66 1.86 2.86 -10.22
CA GLN A 66 0.66 2.62 -11.02
C GLN A 66 -0.24 3.85 -11.06
N LEU A 67 -0.34 4.60 -9.96
CA LEU A 67 -1.10 5.86 -9.93
C LEU A 67 -0.46 6.92 -10.82
N GLU A 68 0.87 6.98 -10.85
CA GLU A 68 1.58 7.88 -11.77
C GLU A 68 1.31 7.50 -13.23
N LEU A 69 1.29 6.21 -13.55
CA LEU A 69 0.96 5.75 -14.89
C LEU A 69 -0.47 6.13 -15.27
N ALA A 70 -1.41 5.94 -14.36
CA ALA A 70 -2.81 6.32 -14.61
C ALA A 70 -2.92 7.82 -14.91
N LYS A 71 -2.20 8.63 -14.13
CA LYS A 71 -2.15 10.07 -14.32
C LYS A 71 -1.58 10.44 -15.70
N ALA A 72 -0.49 9.79 -16.08
CA ALA A 72 0.16 10.02 -17.38
C ALA A 72 -0.75 9.64 -18.55
N PHE A 73 -1.54 8.58 -18.39
CA PHE A 73 -2.49 8.14 -19.43
C PHE A 73 -3.80 8.93 -19.42
N GLY A 74 -4.01 9.79 -18.41
CA GLY A 74 -5.25 10.55 -18.29
C GLY A 74 -6.43 9.73 -17.79
N PHE A 75 -6.18 8.62 -17.09
CA PHE A 75 -7.23 7.78 -16.54
C PHE A 75 -7.67 8.31 -15.17
N GLY A 76 -8.98 8.32 -14.95
CA GLY A 76 -9.56 8.82 -13.70
C GLY A 76 -9.50 10.34 -13.59
N GLY A 77 -10.02 10.88 -12.50
CA GLY A 77 -9.97 12.30 -12.25
C GLY A 77 -8.67 12.69 -11.55
N CYS A 78 -8.09 13.83 -11.94
CA CYS A 78 -6.83 14.33 -11.34
C CYS A 78 -6.94 14.42 -9.83
N GLN A 79 -8.07 14.94 -9.31
CA GLN A 79 -8.24 15.09 -7.87
C GLN A 79 -8.34 13.74 -7.16
N SER A 80 -9.06 12.79 -7.76
CA SER A 80 -9.20 11.45 -7.19
C SER A 80 -7.86 10.73 -7.12
N ILE A 81 -7.03 10.87 -8.14
CA ILE A 81 -5.68 10.29 -8.17
C ILE A 81 -4.81 10.96 -7.09
N GLU A 82 -4.85 12.27 -7.01
CA GLU A 82 -4.09 13.02 -6.01
C GLU A 82 -4.49 12.62 -4.58
N ASP A 83 -5.77 12.45 -4.32
CA ASP A 83 -6.28 12.00 -3.03
C ASP A 83 -5.73 10.61 -2.69
N ALA A 84 -5.72 9.69 -3.65
CA ALA A 84 -5.17 8.36 -3.46
C ALA A 84 -3.65 8.40 -3.24
N GLU A 85 -2.94 9.25 -3.96
CA GLU A 85 -1.50 9.44 -3.75
C GLU A 85 -1.19 9.94 -2.35
N ASN A 86 -1.96 10.92 -1.86
CA ASN A 86 -1.79 11.45 -0.50
C ASN A 86 -2.04 10.38 0.55
N LEU A 87 -3.07 9.57 0.39
CA LEU A 87 -3.34 8.45 1.29
C LEU A 87 -2.22 7.41 1.25
N SER A 88 -1.68 7.14 0.08
CA SER A 88 -0.55 6.22 -0.08
C SER A 88 0.69 6.72 0.66
N HIS A 89 0.97 8.02 0.61
CA HIS A 89 2.09 8.61 1.34
C HIS A 89 1.89 8.49 2.86
N GLU A 90 0.67 8.71 3.34
CA GLU A 90 0.36 8.54 4.77
C GLU A 90 0.55 7.08 5.21
N VAL A 91 0.10 6.14 4.40
CA VAL A 91 0.28 4.71 4.66
C VAL A 91 1.78 4.37 4.69
N GLY A 92 2.56 4.94 3.78
CA GLY A 92 4.01 4.74 3.76
C GLY A 92 4.68 5.19 5.05
N LYS A 93 4.27 6.33 5.59
CA LYS A 93 4.78 6.84 6.88
C LYS A 93 4.40 5.91 8.03
N MET A 94 3.18 5.40 8.03
CA MET A 94 2.71 4.48 9.06
C MET A 94 3.51 3.17 9.02
N ILE A 95 3.72 2.61 7.85
CA ILE A 95 4.50 1.38 7.68
C ILE A 95 5.94 1.58 8.15
N TYR A 96 6.55 2.71 7.78
CA TYR A 96 7.90 3.05 8.21
C TYR A 96 7.99 3.11 9.73
N ALA A 97 7.03 3.78 10.38
CA ALA A 97 7.01 3.89 11.83
C ALA A 97 6.86 2.52 12.50
N LEU A 98 6.04 1.64 11.94
CA LEU A 98 5.88 0.28 12.47
C LEU A 98 7.17 -0.53 12.34
N ILE A 99 7.83 -0.48 11.20
CA ILE A 99 9.11 -1.18 11.00
C ILE A 99 10.16 -0.65 11.96
N ASP A 100 10.24 0.66 12.12
CA ASP A 100 11.20 1.29 13.02
C ASP A 100 10.96 0.89 14.46
N SER A 101 9.70 0.84 14.88
CA SER A 101 9.33 0.40 16.24
C SER A 101 9.77 -1.04 16.52
N LEU A 102 9.67 -1.92 15.54
CA LEU A 102 10.11 -3.32 15.66
C LEU A 102 11.63 -3.44 15.75
N LYS A 103 12.37 -2.60 15.08
CA LYS A 103 13.83 -2.55 15.20
C LYS A 103 14.26 -2.16 16.62
N THR A 104 13.58 -1.16 17.18
CA THR A 104 13.85 -0.69 18.54
C THR A 104 13.56 -1.79 19.56
N ASP A 105 12.43 -2.48 19.42
CA ASP A 105 12.05 -3.58 20.32
C ASP A 105 13.03 -4.76 20.23
N SER A 106 13.43 -5.15 19.03
CA SER A 106 14.43 -6.19 18.81
C SER A 106 15.75 -5.83 19.47
N LYS A 107 16.17 -4.59 19.36
CA LYS A 107 17.41 -4.10 19.95
C LYS A 107 17.35 -4.13 21.47
N ARG A 108 16.23 -3.75 22.07
CA ARG A 108 16.03 -3.83 23.52
C ARG A 108 16.13 -5.27 24.02
N ILE A 109 15.51 -6.19 23.30
CA ILE A 109 15.55 -7.62 23.65
C ILE A 109 16.96 -8.16 23.58
N SER A 110 17.74 -7.78 22.55
CA SER A 110 19.12 -8.23 22.42
C SER A 110 20.05 -7.64 23.47
N ASP A 111 19.76 -6.45 23.97
CA ASP A 111 20.57 -5.76 24.98
C ASP A 111 20.27 -6.27 26.40
N SER A 112 19.17 -6.97 26.59
CA SER A 112 18.81 -7.53 27.89
C SER A 112 19.21 -8.99 28.03
#